data_3403e9a5edbbf8d7805fdf4a50b97bad
#
_entry.id   3403e9a5edbbf8d7805fdf4a50b97bad
#
_cell.length_a   1.000
_cell.length_b   1.000
_cell.length_c   1.000
_cell.angle_alpha   90.00
_cell.angle_beta   90.00
_cell.angle_gamma   90.00
#
_symmetry.space_group_name_H-M   'P 1'
#
loop_
_entity.id
_entity.type
_entity.pdbx_description
1 polymer ?
#
loop_
_entity_poly.entity_id
_entity_poly.type
_entity_poly.pdbx_seq_one_letter_code
_entity_poly.pdbx_strand_id
1 'polypeptide(L)'
;MSEFLSTLWTVVREAGEGRTTAVTSLVAQYRPAVVRFLRFRGLSEADAEDVAQEVFLRLFEDRVLEKADPTHGRFRSLLLSVTRHVLGHFLDRRKAAKRGGGREPIPVDDIVASTEREESFDREFVACLLANALARLRAENADYYEAIQAFVVEQRPQAEIARERGKTEAMIRNAVSRGKARLAQILREEILTYSSSREEFDDELAYLSRFLDKTP
;
A
#
# COMPACT_ATOMS: atom_id res chain seq x y z
N MET A 1 -0.76 -9.50 -25.77
CA MET A 1 -2.07 -8.94 -25.42
C MET A 1 -2.55 -9.72 -24.21
N SER A 2 -2.68 -9.11 -23.04
CA SER A 2 -3.32 -9.66 -21.83
C SER A 2 -2.47 -10.04 -20.61
N GLU A 3 -1.34 -9.40 -20.34
CA GLU A 3 -0.73 -9.51 -18.99
C GLU A 3 -1.43 -8.59 -17.94
N PHE A 4 -2.02 -7.49 -18.37
CA PHE A 4 -2.65 -6.48 -17.51
C PHE A 4 -4.06 -6.83 -17.03
N LEU A 5 -4.78 -7.70 -17.72
CA LEU A 5 -6.18 -8.07 -17.37
C LEU A 5 -6.27 -9.17 -16.30
N SER A 6 -5.13 -9.67 -15.84
CA SER A 6 -5.12 -10.95 -15.13
C SER A 6 -5.05 -10.85 -13.60
N THR A 7 -4.86 -9.66 -12.96
CA THR A 7 -4.43 -9.72 -11.57
C THR A 7 -5.46 -9.20 -10.55
N LEU A 8 -5.61 -7.93 -10.37
CA LEU A 8 -6.49 -7.45 -9.31
C LEU A 8 -7.96 -7.44 -9.73
N TRP A 9 -8.25 -6.98 -10.94
CA TRP A 9 -9.62 -6.95 -11.47
C TRP A 9 -10.16 -8.36 -11.75
N THR A 10 -9.28 -9.33 -12.07
CA THR A 10 -9.65 -10.74 -12.12
C THR A 10 -9.86 -11.29 -10.71
N VAL A 11 -8.99 -10.95 -9.76
CA VAL A 11 -9.12 -11.28 -8.34
C VAL A 11 -10.38 -10.69 -7.75
N VAL A 12 -10.70 -9.45 -8.09
CA VAL A 12 -11.91 -8.73 -7.68
C VAL A 12 -13.16 -9.36 -8.28
N ARG A 13 -13.14 -9.69 -9.56
CA ARG A 13 -14.22 -10.41 -10.23
C ARG A 13 -14.37 -11.83 -9.71
N GLU A 14 -13.25 -12.52 -9.46
CA GLU A 14 -13.20 -13.86 -8.87
C GLU A 14 -13.56 -13.88 -7.38
N ALA A 15 -13.38 -12.77 -6.65
CA ALA A 15 -13.84 -12.61 -5.27
C ALA A 15 -15.37 -12.53 -5.21
N GLY A 16 -16.00 -11.89 -6.22
CA GLY A 16 -17.45 -11.96 -6.43
C GLY A 16 -17.96 -13.39 -6.71
N GLU A 17 -17.08 -14.28 -7.17
CA GLU A 17 -17.35 -15.71 -7.42
C GLU A 17 -16.95 -16.63 -6.24
N GLY A 18 -16.59 -16.08 -5.05
CA GLY A 18 -16.34 -16.86 -3.83
C GLY A 18 -14.90 -17.39 -3.67
N ARG A 19 -13.92 -16.88 -4.40
CA ARG A 19 -12.52 -17.28 -4.23
C ARG A 19 -11.83 -16.54 -3.08
N THR A 20 -11.98 -17.08 -1.89
CA THR A 20 -11.47 -16.55 -0.61
C THR A 20 -9.98 -16.20 -0.62
N THR A 21 -9.15 -16.96 -1.34
CA THR A 21 -7.68 -16.82 -1.32
C THR A 21 -7.21 -15.47 -1.89
N ALA A 22 -7.84 -15.01 -2.97
CA ALA A 22 -7.48 -13.77 -3.65
C ALA A 22 -7.86 -12.54 -2.80
N VAL A 23 -9.04 -12.56 -2.21
CA VAL A 23 -9.50 -11.53 -1.25
C VAL A 23 -8.56 -11.45 -0.05
N THR A 24 -8.23 -12.60 0.54
CA THR A 24 -7.34 -12.67 1.69
C THR A 24 -5.96 -12.08 1.38
N SER A 25 -5.40 -12.39 0.20
CA SER A 25 -4.11 -11.85 -0.23
C SER A 25 -4.15 -10.34 -0.39
N LEU A 26 -5.20 -9.80 -1.01
CA LEU A 26 -5.36 -8.36 -1.20
C LEU A 26 -5.52 -7.63 0.14
N VAL A 27 -6.35 -8.17 1.04
CA VAL A 27 -6.49 -7.61 2.39
C VAL A 27 -5.16 -7.63 3.12
N ALA A 28 -4.45 -8.75 3.15
CA ALA A 28 -3.16 -8.88 3.81
C ALA A 28 -2.13 -7.88 3.26
N GLN A 29 -2.16 -7.63 1.95
CA GLN A 29 -1.25 -6.72 1.28
C GLN A 29 -1.51 -5.24 1.60
N TYR A 30 -2.76 -4.79 1.62
CA TYR A 30 -3.08 -3.35 1.70
C TYR A 30 -3.66 -2.89 3.03
N ARG A 31 -4.15 -3.80 3.89
CA ARG A 31 -4.66 -3.47 5.22
C ARG A 31 -3.67 -2.68 6.07
N PRO A 32 -2.36 -3.01 6.11
CA PRO A 32 -1.40 -2.24 6.89
C PRO A 32 -1.30 -0.77 6.48
N ALA A 33 -1.43 -0.45 5.17
CA ALA A 33 -1.43 0.94 4.70
C ALA A 33 -2.67 1.69 5.20
N VAL A 34 -3.85 1.08 5.14
CA VAL A 34 -5.10 1.65 5.63
C VAL A 34 -5.03 1.88 7.15
N VAL A 35 -4.58 0.90 7.93
CA VAL A 35 -4.45 1.01 9.40
C VAL A 35 -3.50 2.13 9.78
N ARG A 36 -2.30 2.21 9.16
CA ARG A 36 -1.33 3.27 9.42
C ARG A 36 -1.90 4.64 9.11
N PHE A 37 -2.56 4.80 7.97
CA PHE A 37 -3.24 6.04 7.61
C PHE A 37 -4.29 6.44 8.65
N LEU A 38 -5.14 5.51 9.10
CA LEU A 38 -6.17 5.76 10.12
C LEU A 38 -5.55 6.14 11.46
N ARG A 39 -4.46 5.50 11.86
CA ARG A 39 -3.69 5.88 13.06
C ARG A 39 -3.08 7.27 12.94
N PHE A 40 -2.49 7.60 11.79
CA PHE A 40 -2.02 8.96 11.50
C PHE A 40 -3.13 9.99 11.60
N ARG A 41 -4.38 9.60 11.31
CA ARG A 41 -5.59 10.41 11.48
C ARG A 41 -6.09 10.49 12.92
N GLY A 42 -5.35 9.93 13.89
CA GLY A 42 -5.62 10.04 15.32
C GLY A 42 -6.57 8.97 15.87
N LEU A 43 -6.83 7.89 15.15
CA LEU A 43 -7.55 6.75 15.71
C LEU A 43 -6.65 5.94 16.64
N SER A 44 -7.27 5.33 17.67
CA SER A 44 -6.61 4.28 18.44
C SER A 44 -6.29 3.08 17.55
N GLU A 45 -5.40 2.19 18.00
CA GLU A 45 -5.08 0.97 17.24
C GLU A 45 -6.32 0.11 17.01
N ALA A 46 -7.14 -0.10 18.05
CA ALA A 46 -8.38 -0.86 17.95
C ALA A 46 -9.39 -0.22 16.99
N ASP A 47 -9.64 1.10 17.11
CA ASP A 47 -10.54 1.81 16.20
C ASP A 47 -10.03 1.76 14.74
N ALA A 48 -8.71 1.87 14.52
CA ALA A 48 -8.12 1.81 13.18
C ALA A 48 -8.28 0.42 12.55
N GLU A 49 -8.12 -0.63 13.35
CA GLU A 49 -8.32 -2.02 12.91
C GLU A 49 -9.78 -2.29 12.54
N ASP A 50 -10.72 -1.84 13.37
CA ASP A 50 -12.17 -1.99 13.13
C ASP A 50 -12.59 -1.22 11.85
N VAL A 51 -12.14 0.03 11.70
CA VAL A 51 -12.44 0.84 10.51
C VAL A 51 -11.80 0.22 9.27
N ALA A 52 -10.56 -0.29 9.34
CA ALA A 52 -9.91 -0.95 8.23
C ALA A 52 -10.67 -2.22 7.81
N GLN A 53 -11.17 -3.01 8.76
CA GLN A 53 -12.01 -4.15 8.46
C GLN A 53 -13.29 -3.74 7.70
N GLU A 54 -13.99 -2.68 8.15
CA GLU A 54 -15.18 -2.16 7.47
C GLU A 54 -14.85 -1.64 6.06
N VAL A 55 -13.67 -1.03 5.85
CA VAL A 55 -13.21 -0.60 4.51
C VAL A 55 -13.17 -1.79 3.55
N PHE A 56 -12.53 -2.88 3.94
CA PHE A 56 -12.42 -4.05 3.07
C PHE A 56 -13.75 -4.78 2.90
N LEU A 57 -14.59 -4.87 3.94
CA LEU A 57 -15.94 -5.40 3.79
C LEU A 57 -16.72 -4.62 2.72
N ARG A 58 -16.73 -3.29 2.77
CA ARG A 58 -17.42 -2.47 1.76
C ARG A 58 -16.82 -2.60 0.36
N LEU A 59 -15.50 -2.71 0.25
CA LEU A 59 -14.86 -2.94 -1.05
C LEU A 59 -15.40 -4.21 -1.72
N PHE A 60 -15.67 -5.26 -0.96
CA PHE A 60 -16.10 -6.55 -1.50
C PHE A 60 -17.61 -6.73 -1.53
N GLU A 61 -18.37 -6.32 -0.48
CA GLU A 61 -19.81 -6.55 -0.36
C GLU A 61 -20.65 -5.60 -1.24
N ASP A 62 -20.27 -4.32 -1.32
CA ASP A 62 -21.02 -3.31 -2.07
C ASP A 62 -20.75 -3.35 -3.58
N ARG A 63 -20.01 -4.36 -4.04
CA ARG A 63 -19.58 -4.47 -5.44
C ARG A 63 -18.91 -3.17 -5.96
N VAL A 64 -18.27 -2.43 -5.04
CA VAL A 64 -17.58 -1.18 -5.38
C VAL A 64 -16.52 -1.44 -6.44
N LEU A 65 -15.85 -2.57 -6.32
CA LEU A 65 -14.83 -3.01 -7.26
C LEU A 65 -15.42 -3.44 -8.61
N GLU A 66 -16.60 -4.02 -8.63
CA GLU A 66 -17.30 -4.39 -9.89
C GLU A 66 -17.83 -3.16 -10.64
N LYS A 67 -18.23 -2.12 -9.87
CA LYS A 67 -18.74 -0.85 -10.41
C LYS A 67 -17.62 0.14 -10.73
N ALA A 68 -16.44 -0.07 -10.19
CA ALA A 68 -15.28 0.75 -10.49
C ALA A 68 -14.84 0.43 -11.92
N ASP A 69 -15.03 1.41 -12.80
CA ASP A 69 -14.56 1.33 -14.18
C ASP A 69 -13.02 1.40 -14.16
N PRO A 70 -12.32 0.34 -14.60
CA PRO A 70 -10.86 0.33 -14.68
C PRO A 70 -10.30 1.49 -15.52
N THR A 71 -11.12 2.09 -16.40
CA THR A 71 -10.73 3.23 -17.24
C THR A 71 -10.83 4.57 -16.52
N HIS A 72 -11.47 4.62 -15.32
CA HIS A 72 -11.76 5.85 -14.61
C HIS A 72 -11.05 6.03 -13.26
N GLY A 73 -10.11 5.17 -12.88
CA GLY A 73 -9.40 5.41 -11.63
C GLY A 73 -8.45 4.31 -11.17
N ARG A 74 -7.44 4.72 -10.44
CA ARG A 74 -6.42 3.84 -9.85
C ARG A 74 -6.98 3.13 -8.62
N PHE A 75 -6.63 1.86 -8.43
CA PHE A 75 -7.01 1.10 -7.23
C PHE A 75 -6.68 1.83 -5.93
N ARG A 76 -5.51 2.47 -5.85
CA ARG A 76 -5.10 3.27 -4.69
C ARG A 76 -6.07 4.41 -4.39
N SER A 77 -6.53 5.13 -5.41
CA SER A 77 -7.50 6.23 -5.27
C SER A 77 -8.86 5.71 -4.81
N LEU A 78 -9.29 4.56 -5.34
CA LEU A 78 -10.51 3.87 -4.90
C LEU A 78 -10.40 3.45 -3.42
N LEU A 79 -9.30 2.81 -3.03
CA LEU A 79 -9.06 2.40 -1.65
C LEU A 79 -9.08 3.59 -0.70
N LEU A 80 -8.44 4.71 -1.08
CA LEU A 80 -8.47 5.95 -0.31
C LEU A 80 -9.89 6.53 -0.21
N SER A 81 -10.64 6.55 -1.30
CA SER A 81 -12.02 7.06 -1.32
C SER A 81 -12.93 6.27 -0.36
N VAL A 82 -12.88 4.94 -0.43
CA VAL A 82 -13.64 4.06 0.48
C VAL A 82 -13.18 4.25 1.93
N THR A 83 -11.86 4.35 2.16
CA THR A 83 -11.32 4.59 3.50
C THR A 83 -11.83 5.89 4.09
N ARG A 84 -11.88 6.97 3.32
CA ARG A 84 -12.42 8.28 3.75
C ARG A 84 -13.90 8.20 4.08
N HIS A 85 -14.66 7.54 3.23
CA HIS A 85 -16.09 7.37 3.43
C HIS A 85 -16.39 6.63 4.75
N VAL A 86 -15.74 5.49 4.98
CA VAL A 86 -15.90 4.70 6.21
C VAL A 86 -15.44 5.50 7.44
N LEU A 87 -14.30 6.17 7.35
CA LEU A 87 -13.79 7.03 8.43
C LEU A 87 -14.78 8.15 8.78
N GLY A 88 -15.37 8.81 7.77
CA GLY A 88 -16.39 9.84 7.98
C GLY A 88 -17.57 9.30 8.79
N HIS A 89 -18.14 8.18 8.36
CA HIS A 89 -19.24 7.53 9.09
C HIS A 89 -18.88 7.09 10.52
N PHE A 90 -17.65 6.59 10.71
CA PHE A 90 -17.15 6.25 12.05
C PHE A 90 -17.10 7.48 12.97
N LEU A 91 -16.52 8.57 12.48
CA LEU A 91 -16.40 9.82 13.24
C LEU A 91 -17.77 10.44 13.56
N ASP A 92 -18.72 10.38 12.64
CA ASP A 92 -20.08 10.89 12.85
C ASP A 92 -20.83 10.06 13.89
N ARG A 93 -20.75 8.73 13.84
CA ARG A 93 -21.30 7.84 14.88
C ARG A 93 -20.72 8.16 16.26
N ARG A 94 -19.39 8.38 16.33
CA ARG A 94 -18.70 8.70 17.59
C ARG A 94 -19.08 10.08 18.14
N LYS A 95 -19.29 11.07 17.27
CA LYS A 95 -19.80 12.40 17.66
C LYS A 95 -21.24 12.33 18.14
N ALA A 96 -22.10 11.57 17.47
CA ALA A 96 -23.49 11.37 17.87
C ALA A 96 -23.59 10.70 19.24
N ALA A 97 -22.79 9.65 19.49
CA ALA A 97 -22.74 8.98 20.79
C ALA A 97 -22.29 9.91 21.93
N LYS A 98 -21.34 10.81 21.69
CA LYS A 98 -20.88 11.80 22.68
C LYS A 98 -21.88 12.93 22.97
N ARG A 99 -22.81 13.22 22.04
CA ARG A 99 -23.75 14.35 22.15
C ARG A 99 -25.17 13.99 22.60
N GLY A 100 -25.43 12.71 22.92
CA GLY A 100 -26.77 12.30 23.39
C GLY A 100 -27.88 12.45 22.35
N GLY A 101 -27.60 12.31 21.06
CA GLY A 101 -28.63 12.08 20.05
C GLY A 101 -29.28 13.31 19.39
N GLY A 102 -28.61 14.45 19.27
CA GLY A 102 -29.22 15.57 18.57
C GLY A 102 -28.27 16.56 17.94
N ARG A 103 -27.87 16.34 16.70
CA ARG A 103 -27.47 17.36 15.71
C ARG A 103 -27.13 16.71 14.37
N GLU A 104 -27.46 17.44 13.28
CA GLU A 104 -27.21 17.04 11.89
C GLU A 104 -25.73 16.64 11.63
N PRO A 105 -25.50 15.66 10.74
CA PRO A 105 -24.15 15.28 10.29
C PRO A 105 -23.45 16.48 9.67
N ILE A 106 -22.21 16.71 10.06
CA ILE A 106 -21.34 17.67 9.34
C ILE A 106 -21.07 17.04 7.97
N PRO A 107 -21.22 17.79 6.86
CA PRO A 107 -20.96 17.27 5.52
C PRO A 107 -19.56 16.64 5.45
N VAL A 108 -19.49 15.47 4.85
CA VAL A 108 -18.24 14.68 4.68
C VAL A 108 -17.22 15.45 3.84
N ASP A 109 -17.67 16.41 3.03
CA ASP A 109 -16.86 17.21 2.11
C ASP A 109 -15.76 18.04 2.81
N ASP A 110 -15.99 18.53 4.04
CA ASP A 110 -14.97 19.27 4.80
C ASP A 110 -13.84 18.37 5.38
N ILE A 111 -14.09 17.06 5.47
CA ILE A 111 -13.08 16.09 5.90
C ILE A 111 -12.22 15.62 4.70
N VAL A 112 -12.70 15.84 3.48
CA VAL A 112 -12.24 15.20 2.25
C VAL A 112 -11.25 16.04 1.44
N ALA A 113 -11.23 17.36 1.57
CA ALA A 113 -10.51 18.25 0.67
C ALA A 113 -9.21 18.83 1.25
N SER A 114 -8.10 18.07 1.17
CA SER A 114 -6.77 18.70 1.08
C SER A 114 -5.77 17.75 0.42
N THR A 115 -4.98 18.27 -0.49
CA THR A 115 -3.86 17.62 -1.17
C THR A 115 -2.87 16.99 -0.17
N GLU A 116 -2.63 17.62 0.98
CA GLU A 116 -1.78 17.10 2.06
C GLU A 116 -2.28 15.76 2.64
N ARG A 117 -3.60 15.52 2.59
CA ARG A 117 -4.23 14.30 3.10
C ARG A 117 -4.10 13.13 2.13
N GLU A 118 -4.06 13.40 0.85
CA GLU A 118 -3.77 12.40 -0.17
C GLU A 118 -2.32 11.98 -0.08
N GLU A 119 -1.40 12.92 0.03
CA GLU A 119 0.02 12.64 0.20
C GLU A 119 0.32 11.80 1.44
N SER A 120 -0.43 11.97 2.55
CA SER A 120 -0.23 11.14 3.73
C SER A 120 -0.63 9.69 3.51
N PHE A 121 -1.74 9.43 2.81
CA PHE A 121 -2.14 8.08 2.43
C PHE A 121 -1.14 7.46 1.45
N ASP A 122 -0.69 8.23 0.49
CA ASP A 122 0.27 7.79 -0.51
C ASP A 122 1.60 7.39 0.10
N ARG A 123 2.09 8.12 1.11
CA ARG A 123 3.30 7.74 1.88
C ARG A 123 3.12 6.40 2.58
N GLU A 124 1.99 6.20 3.26
CA GLU A 124 1.71 4.93 3.95
C GLU A 124 1.53 3.78 2.97
N PHE A 125 0.92 4.05 1.82
CA PHE A 125 0.76 3.07 0.75
C PHE A 125 2.13 2.66 0.17
N VAL A 126 3.01 3.62 -0.16
CA VAL A 126 4.38 3.37 -0.63
C VAL A 126 5.20 2.63 0.43
N ALA A 127 5.11 3.03 1.70
CA ALA A 127 5.79 2.35 2.79
C ALA A 127 5.34 0.87 2.91
N CYS A 128 4.05 0.61 2.71
CA CYS A 128 3.51 -0.74 2.70
C CYS A 128 4.04 -1.56 1.51
N LEU A 129 4.00 -1.00 0.28
CA LEU A 129 4.57 -1.65 -0.90
C LEU A 129 6.05 -1.98 -0.72
N LEU A 130 6.82 -1.04 -0.21
CA LEU A 130 8.24 -1.24 0.04
C LEU A 130 8.49 -2.32 1.09
N ALA A 131 7.73 -2.33 2.18
CA ALA A 131 7.83 -3.36 3.21
C ALA A 131 7.53 -4.76 2.66
N ASN A 132 6.49 -4.90 1.85
CA ASN A 132 6.13 -6.15 1.19
C ASN A 132 7.22 -6.60 0.21
N ALA A 133 7.73 -5.68 -0.61
CA ALA A 133 8.79 -5.97 -1.56
C ALA A 133 10.11 -6.38 -0.86
N LEU A 134 10.46 -5.75 0.26
CA LEU A 134 11.61 -6.12 1.07
C LEU A 134 11.43 -7.49 1.74
N ALA A 135 10.24 -7.79 2.25
CA ALA A 135 9.92 -9.10 2.81
C ALA A 135 10.05 -10.22 1.75
N ARG A 136 9.55 -9.95 0.54
CA ARG A 136 9.70 -10.86 -0.60
C ARG A 136 11.15 -11.02 -1.02
N LEU A 137 11.90 -9.93 -1.12
CA LEU A 137 13.34 -9.98 -1.43
C LEU A 137 14.11 -10.81 -0.40
N ARG A 138 13.78 -10.66 0.89
CA ARG A 138 14.37 -11.45 1.97
C ARG A 138 14.10 -12.94 1.81
N ALA A 139 12.88 -13.29 1.44
CA ALA A 139 12.50 -14.68 1.20
C ALA A 139 13.18 -15.28 -0.05
N GLU A 140 13.36 -14.48 -1.11
CA GLU A 140 14.01 -14.91 -2.35
C GLU A 140 15.55 -14.97 -2.22
N ASN A 141 16.14 -13.96 -1.55
CA ASN A 141 17.59 -13.82 -1.40
C ASN A 141 17.97 -13.00 -0.16
N ALA A 142 18.25 -13.67 0.94
CA ALA A 142 18.63 -13.05 2.21
C ALA A 142 19.92 -12.21 2.09
N ASP A 143 20.91 -12.65 1.30
CA ASP A 143 22.16 -11.91 1.09
C ASP A 143 21.90 -10.52 0.45
N TYR A 144 20.99 -10.44 -0.51
CA TYR A 144 20.63 -9.18 -1.15
C TYR A 144 19.87 -8.27 -0.19
N TYR A 145 18.90 -8.81 0.54
CA TYR A 145 18.15 -8.08 1.55
C TYR A 145 19.07 -7.46 2.61
N GLU A 146 19.93 -8.29 3.19
CA GLU A 146 20.85 -7.86 4.24
C GLU A 146 21.88 -6.84 3.74
N ALA A 147 22.37 -6.99 2.50
CA ALA A 147 23.29 -6.01 1.91
C ALA A 147 22.60 -4.65 1.71
N ILE A 148 21.33 -4.64 1.29
CA ILE A 148 20.53 -3.41 1.19
C ILE A 148 20.29 -2.81 2.58
N GLN A 149 19.89 -3.61 3.57
CA GLN A 149 19.67 -3.14 4.93
C GLN A 149 20.92 -2.46 5.50
N ALA A 150 22.07 -3.13 5.47
CA ALA A 150 23.29 -2.60 6.03
C ALA A 150 23.78 -1.34 5.29
N PHE A 151 23.74 -1.35 3.95
CA PHE A 151 24.31 -0.26 3.16
C PHE A 151 23.35 0.93 2.96
N VAL A 152 22.05 0.67 2.70
CA VAL A 152 21.10 1.74 2.35
C VAL A 152 20.36 2.25 3.58
N VAL A 153 19.88 1.36 4.46
CA VAL A 153 19.08 1.76 5.62
C VAL A 153 19.96 2.18 6.79
N GLU A 154 20.98 1.36 7.11
CA GLU A 154 21.91 1.63 8.22
C GLU A 154 23.07 2.55 7.80
N GLN A 155 23.19 2.86 6.51
CA GLN A 155 24.23 3.74 5.92
C GLN A 155 25.66 3.33 6.27
N ARG A 156 25.90 2.04 6.43
CA ARG A 156 27.21 1.50 6.81
C ARG A 156 28.16 1.44 5.61
N PRO A 157 29.45 1.75 5.80
CA PRO A 157 30.47 1.63 4.75
C PRO A 157 30.61 0.20 4.22
N GLN A 158 30.76 0.03 2.91
CA GLN A 158 30.91 -1.31 2.29
C GLN A 158 32.10 -2.10 2.86
N ALA A 159 33.21 -1.41 3.18
CA ALA A 159 34.40 -2.03 3.80
C ALA A 159 34.09 -2.63 5.19
N GLU A 160 33.25 -1.97 5.98
CA GLU A 160 32.84 -2.47 7.29
C GLU A 160 31.94 -3.70 7.17
N ILE A 161 30.93 -3.63 6.29
CA ILE A 161 30.03 -4.74 5.98
C ILE A 161 30.82 -5.97 5.47
N ALA A 162 31.79 -5.73 4.59
CA ALA A 162 32.62 -6.77 4.01
C ALA A 162 33.45 -7.48 5.10
N ARG A 163 34.08 -6.72 5.99
CA ARG A 163 34.90 -7.26 7.09
C ARG A 163 34.06 -8.12 8.05
N GLU A 164 32.90 -7.61 8.47
CA GLU A 164 31.99 -8.31 9.39
C GLU A 164 31.49 -9.64 8.80
N ARG A 165 31.21 -9.64 7.49
CA ARG A 165 30.64 -10.82 6.81
C ARG A 165 31.70 -11.77 6.19
N GLY A 166 32.96 -11.48 6.37
CA GLY A 166 34.05 -12.25 5.72
C GLY A 166 33.99 -12.23 4.20
N LYS A 167 33.46 -11.17 3.60
CA LYS A 167 33.31 -10.97 2.14
C LYS A 167 34.23 -9.85 1.65
N THR A 168 34.43 -9.76 0.34
CA THR A 168 35.16 -8.62 -0.24
C THR A 168 34.20 -7.43 -0.47
N GLU A 169 34.72 -6.21 -0.51
CA GLU A 169 33.91 -5.03 -0.83
C GLU A 169 33.24 -5.14 -2.21
N ALA A 170 33.92 -5.77 -3.17
CA ALA A 170 33.34 -6.03 -4.48
C ALA A 170 32.10 -6.96 -4.41
N MET A 171 32.14 -7.96 -3.54
CA MET A 171 30.98 -8.84 -3.31
C MET A 171 29.81 -8.07 -2.67
N ILE A 172 30.07 -7.20 -1.69
CA ILE A 172 29.03 -6.37 -1.07
C ILE A 172 28.45 -5.40 -2.09
N ARG A 173 29.28 -4.69 -2.87
CA ARG A 173 28.81 -3.79 -3.92
C ARG A 173 27.93 -4.50 -4.95
N ASN A 174 28.33 -5.70 -5.38
CA ASN A 174 27.55 -6.49 -6.32
C ASN A 174 26.23 -6.96 -5.69
N ALA A 175 26.22 -7.39 -4.42
CA ALA A 175 24.99 -7.76 -3.70
C ALA A 175 24.02 -6.58 -3.57
N VAL A 176 24.49 -5.39 -3.22
CA VAL A 176 23.71 -4.16 -3.16
C VAL A 176 23.13 -3.82 -4.53
N SER A 177 23.97 -3.83 -5.60
CA SER A 177 23.53 -3.50 -6.95
C SER A 177 22.44 -4.46 -7.46
N ARG A 178 22.69 -5.76 -7.35
CA ARG A 178 21.73 -6.80 -7.78
C ARG A 178 20.47 -6.78 -6.90
N GLY A 179 20.63 -6.57 -5.59
CA GLY A 179 19.53 -6.47 -4.66
C GLY A 179 18.61 -5.28 -5.00
N LYS A 180 19.19 -4.09 -5.27
CA LYS A 180 18.42 -2.93 -5.73
C LYS A 180 17.66 -3.20 -7.04
N ALA A 181 18.32 -3.83 -8.01
CA ALA A 181 17.68 -4.20 -9.28
C ALA A 181 16.52 -5.17 -9.07
N ARG A 182 16.71 -6.20 -8.23
CA ARG A 182 15.63 -7.15 -7.91
C ARG A 182 14.49 -6.51 -7.13
N LEU A 183 14.78 -5.66 -6.15
CA LEU A 183 13.76 -4.90 -5.40
C LEU A 183 12.93 -4.01 -6.33
N ALA A 184 13.57 -3.30 -7.25
CA ALA A 184 12.85 -2.50 -8.26
C ALA A 184 11.96 -3.35 -9.16
N GLN A 185 12.40 -4.57 -9.51
CA GLN A 185 11.58 -5.51 -10.26
C GLN A 185 10.37 -6.00 -9.44
N ILE A 186 10.58 -6.36 -8.17
CA ILE A 186 9.49 -6.77 -7.27
C ILE A 186 8.46 -5.64 -7.12
N LEU A 187 8.89 -4.40 -6.91
CA LEU A 187 7.98 -3.25 -6.82
C LEU A 187 7.18 -3.06 -8.11
N ARG A 188 7.78 -3.23 -9.28
CA ARG A 188 7.05 -3.20 -10.55
C ARG A 188 6.03 -4.33 -10.67
N GLU A 189 6.40 -5.54 -10.26
CA GLU A 189 5.48 -6.68 -10.21
C GLU A 189 4.29 -6.38 -9.28
N GLU A 190 4.51 -5.80 -8.09
CA GLU A 190 3.47 -5.39 -7.16
C GLU A 190 2.53 -4.34 -7.77
N ILE A 191 3.06 -3.28 -8.40
CA ILE A 191 2.25 -2.25 -9.06
C ILE A 191 1.44 -2.86 -10.20
N LEU A 192 2.03 -3.76 -10.96
CA LEU A 192 1.36 -4.46 -12.06
C LEU A 192 0.13 -5.25 -11.57
N THR A 193 0.15 -5.77 -10.33
CA THR A 193 -0.97 -6.56 -9.80
C THR A 193 -2.27 -5.77 -9.69
N TYR A 194 -2.23 -4.45 -9.54
CA TYR A 194 -3.41 -3.61 -9.37
C TYR A 194 -3.60 -2.57 -10.48
N SER A 195 -2.75 -2.57 -11.50
CA SER A 195 -2.90 -1.71 -12.68
C SER A 195 -3.75 -2.41 -13.74
N SER A 196 -4.73 -1.70 -14.27
CA SER A 196 -5.67 -2.22 -15.28
C SER A 196 -5.15 -2.09 -16.71
N SER A 197 -4.19 -1.18 -16.93
CA SER A 197 -3.60 -0.89 -18.22
C SER A 197 -2.11 -0.55 -18.11
N ARG A 198 -1.42 -0.54 -19.25
CA ARG A 198 -0.02 -0.12 -19.32
C ARG A 198 0.14 1.36 -18.95
N GLU A 199 -0.77 2.19 -19.39
CA GLU A 199 -0.76 3.62 -19.09
C GLU A 199 -0.92 3.86 -17.58
N GLU A 200 -1.89 3.19 -16.94
CA GLU A 200 -2.06 3.26 -15.49
C GLU A 200 -0.81 2.81 -14.74
N PHE A 201 -0.19 1.71 -15.18
CA PHE A 201 1.07 1.23 -14.59
C PHE A 201 2.19 2.26 -14.68
N ASP A 202 2.43 2.82 -15.87
CA ASP A 202 3.51 3.78 -16.11
C ASP A 202 3.27 5.07 -15.29
N ASP A 203 2.03 5.53 -15.21
CA ASP A 203 1.61 6.69 -14.40
C ASP A 203 1.76 6.43 -12.89
N GLU A 204 1.33 5.26 -12.42
CA GLU A 204 1.44 4.91 -11.00
C GLU A 204 2.91 4.75 -10.59
N LEU A 205 3.72 4.11 -11.42
CA LEU A 205 5.16 3.98 -11.19
C LEU A 205 5.84 5.35 -11.12
N ALA A 206 5.53 6.25 -12.06
CA ALA A 206 6.06 7.61 -12.05
C ALA A 206 5.58 8.43 -10.84
N TYR A 207 4.34 8.23 -10.41
CA TYR A 207 3.80 8.91 -9.24
C TYR A 207 4.46 8.43 -7.95
N LEU A 208 4.56 7.13 -7.75
CA LEU A 208 5.09 6.54 -6.52
C LEU A 208 6.60 6.73 -6.38
N SER A 209 7.34 6.81 -7.50
CA SER A 209 8.79 7.07 -7.48
C SER A 209 9.14 8.38 -6.77
N ARG A 210 8.26 9.40 -6.82
CA ARG A 210 8.45 10.68 -6.12
C ARG A 210 8.53 10.55 -4.60
N PHE A 211 7.94 9.50 -4.04
CA PHE A 211 8.01 9.23 -2.60
C PHE A 211 9.24 8.39 -2.24
N LEU A 212 9.74 7.56 -3.16
CA LEU A 212 10.96 6.77 -2.96
C LEU A 212 12.22 7.65 -2.98
N ASP A 213 12.25 8.68 -3.85
CA ASP A 213 13.36 9.60 -3.96
C ASP A 213 13.50 10.57 -2.76
N LYS A 214 12.44 10.71 -1.95
CA LYS A 214 12.40 11.59 -0.76
C LYS A 214 12.69 10.85 0.54
N THR A 215 12.95 9.54 0.49
CA THR A 215 13.36 8.78 1.67
C THR A 215 14.86 9.00 1.86
N PRO A 216 15.31 9.55 3.02
CA PRO A 216 16.69 9.89 3.28
C PRO A 216 17.61 8.69 3.24
#